data_070a0ae9797a871e7034d0a4ea60a0e2
#
_entry.id   070a0ae9797a871e7034d0a4ea60a0e2
#
_cell.length_a   1.000
_cell.length_b   1.000
_cell.length_c   1.000
_cell.angle_alpha   90.00
_cell.angle_beta   90.00
_cell.angle_gamma   90.00
#
_symmetry.space_group_name_H-M   'P 1'
#
loop_
_entity.id
_entity.type
_entity.pdbx_description
1 polymer ?
#
loop_
_entity_poly.entity_id
_entity_poly.type
_entity_poly.pdbx_seq_one_letter_code
_entity_poly.pdbx_strand_id
1 'polypeptide(L)'
;DLVARGVPRAAVRVIYPGIDAGHYTPDPARRAAAPTFAYLGRLKKYKGVDLVLRAFARVRHPGARLEIAGAGDYRPALERLAGELALGERVRFLGRITEAEKLDLLRRAWALAFASPKEGWGITNLEAAACGTPVVASDSPGIRESVRPGETGYLVPHGDVGAMAERLGALAGDPALVARLGAAGRVFAAGFTWERAARETAAHLEEVVAARGAAARGDR
;
A
#
# COMPACT_ATOMS: atom_id res chain seq x y z
N ASP A 1 1.07 -16.46 -13.17
CA ASP A 1 -0.05 -16.23 -14.07
C ASP A 1 -0.60 -17.57 -14.55
N LEU A 2 -1.82 -17.94 -14.11
CA LEU A 2 -2.46 -19.21 -14.44
C LEU A 2 -2.85 -19.28 -15.93
N VAL A 3 -3.29 -18.16 -16.49
CA VAL A 3 -3.68 -18.10 -17.90
C VAL A 3 -2.48 -18.33 -18.83
N ALA A 4 -1.33 -17.75 -18.49
CA ALA A 4 -0.08 -17.98 -19.21
C ALA A 4 0.43 -19.43 -19.12
N ARG A 5 -0.07 -20.19 -18.14
CA ARG A 5 0.21 -21.63 -17.97
C ARG A 5 -0.85 -22.54 -18.57
N GLY A 6 -1.73 -22.00 -19.42
CA GLY A 6 -2.74 -22.77 -20.14
C GLY A 6 -4.08 -22.95 -19.43
N VAL A 7 -4.29 -22.33 -18.24
CA VAL A 7 -5.61 -22.36 -17.59
C VAL A 7 -6.55 -21.43 -18.37
N PRO A 8 -7.73 -21.90 -18.82
CA PRO A 8 -8.70 -21.06 -19.53
C PRO A 8 -9.08 -19.83 -18.69
N ARG A 9 -9.11 -18.65 -19.33
CA ARG A 9 -9.46 -17.39 -18.65
C ARG A 9 -10.81 -17.46 -17.91
N ALA A 10 -11.78 -18.16 -18.51
CA ALA A 10 -13.10 -18.37 -17.90
C ALA A 10 -13.09 -19.19 -16.60
N ALA A 11 -12.04 -20.01 -16.38
CA ALA A 11 -11.86 -20.79 -15.15
C ALA A 11 -11.08 -20.03 -14.06
N VAL A 12 -10.70 -18.77 -14.31
CA VAL A 12 -9.94 -17.95 -13.36
C VAL A 12 -10.78 -16.80 -12.88
N ARG A 13 -11.06 -16.75 -11.59
CA ARG A 13 -11.70 -15.62 -10.93
C ARG A 13 -10.73 -14.96 -9.95
N VAL A 14 -10.68 -13.63 -9.94
CA VAL A 14 -9.91 -12.85 -8.98
C VAL A 14 -10.88 -12.37 -7.90
N ILE A 15 -10.64 -12.79 -6.67
CA ILE A 15 -11.42 -12.37 -5.50
C ILE A 15 -10.44 -11.71 -4.54
N TYR A 16 -10.68 -10.44 -4.24
CA TYR A 16 -9.82 -9.68 -3.35
C TYR A 16 -10.18 -9.95 -1.89
N PRO A 17 -9.19 -10.12 -1.00
CA PRO A 17 -9.46 -10.20 0.43
C PRO A 17 -10.06 -8.88 0.95
N GLY A 18 -10.68 -8.93 2.12
CA GLY A 18 -11.17 -7.76 2.82
C GLY A 18 -10.10 -7.09 3.68
N ILE A 19 -10.40 -5.88 4.12
CA ILE A 19 -9.74 -5.20 5.23
C ILE A 19 -10.76 -5.00 6.36
N ASP A 20 -10.27 -4.83 7.59
CA ASP A 20 -11.13 -4.45 8.71
C ASP A 20 -11.38 -2.93 8.67
N ALA A 21 -12.41 -2.52 7.94
CA ALA A 21 -12.80 -1.12 7.82
C ALA A 21 -13.38 -0.52 9.11
N GLY A 22 -13.73 -1.35 10.10
CA GLY A 22 -14.12 -0.90 11.44
C GLY A 22 -12.89 -0.53 12.30
N HIS A 23 -11.80 -1.25 12.12
CA HIS A 23 -10.53 -1.00 12.79
C HIS A 23 -9.73 0.13 12.11
N TYR A 24 -9.52 0.05 10.80
CA TYR A 24 -8.81 1.08 10.04
C TYR A 24 -9.74 2.23 9.70
N THR A 25 -9.77 3.22 10.57
CA THR A 25 -10.60 4.42 10.44
C THR A 25 -9.75 5.69 10.53
N PRO A 26 -10.11 6.77 9.82
CA PRO A 26 -9.40 8.03 9.94
C PRO A 26 -9.57 8.64 11.33
N ASP A 27 -8.55 9.34 11.77
CA ASP A 27 -8.61 10.23 12.93
C ASP A 27 -7.88 11.53 12.56
N PRO A 28 -8.60 12.58 12.13
CA PRO A 28 -7.99 13.85 11.73
C PRO A 28 -7.18 14.51 12.85
N ALA A 29 -7.52 14.28 14.11
CA ALA A 29 -6.78 14.84 15.26
C ALA A 29 -5.40 14.19 15.43
N ARG A 30 -5.20 13.00 14.89
CA ARG A 30 -3.91 12.30 14.90
C ARG A 30 -3.00 12.69 13.74
N ARG A 31 -3.50 13.37 12.71
CA ARG A 31 -2.67 13.78 11.58
C ARG A 31 -1.49 14.60 12.07
N ALA A 32 -0.26 14.23 11.70
CA ALA A 32 0.93 14.95 12.09
C ALA A 32 0.88 16.41 11.58
N ALA A 33 1.26 17.37 12.43
CA ALA A 33 1.31 18.78 12.05
C ALA A 33 2.35 19.07 10.94
N ALA A 34 3.43 18.29 10.90
CA ALA A 34 4.45 18.36 9.86
C ALA A 34 4.30 17.18 8.87
N PRO A 35 4.68 17.35 7.60
CA PRO A 35 4.64 16.29 6.61
C PRO A 35 5.38 15.04 7.08
N THR A 36 4.65 13.99 7.40
CA THR A 36 5.19 12.73 7.90
C THR A 36 4.83 11.61 6.94
N PHE A 37 5.83 11.04 6.29
CA PHE A 37 5.65 9.88 5.42
C PHE A 37 5.89 8.60 6.19
N ALA A 38 5.22 7.53 5.81
CA ALA A 38 5.39 6.23 6.42
C ALA A 38 5.81 5.18 5.38
N TYR A 39 6.66 4.26 5.79
CA TYR A 39 6.80 2.95 5.15
C TYR A 39 6.41 1.89 6.17
N LEU A 40 5.67 0.88 5.73
CA LEU A 40 5.27 -0.23 6.57
C LEU A 40 5.47 -1.56 5.83
N GLY A 41 6.33 -2.43 6.35
CA GLY A 41 6.58 -3.73 5.76
C GLY A 41 7.92 -4.36 6.14
N ARG A 42 8.17 -5.56 5.64
CA ARG A 42 9.45 -6.25 5.87
C ARG A 42 10.62 -5.48 5.26
N LEU A 43 11.71 -5.35 6.00
CA LEU A 43 12.94 -4.70 5.52
C LEU A 43 13.81 -5.72 4.78
N LYS A 44 13.39 -6.07 3.56
CA LYS A 44 14.10 -6.94 2.62
C LYS A 44 14.53 -6.12 1.39
N LYS A 45 15.65 -6.46 0.76
CA LYS A 45 16.19 -5.72 -0.37
C LYS A 45 15.16 -5.51 -1.49
N TYR A 46 14.40 -6.57 -1.84
CA TYR A 46 13.40 -6.52 -2.90
C TYR A 46 12.20 -5.59 -2.59
N LYS A 47 12.01 -5.16 -1.35
CA LYS A 47 10.93 -4.22 -0.98
C LYS A 47 11.20 -2.78 -1.38
N GLY A 48 12.42 -2.46 -1.85
CA GLY A 48 12.75 -1.16 -2.41
C GLY A 48 12.72 -0.01 -1.40
N VAL A 49 12.96 -0.28 -0.10
CA VAL A 49 12.97 0.78 0.92
C VAL A 49 14.11 1.78 0.70
N ASP A 50 15.19 1.34 0.09
CA ASP A 50 16.29 2.19 -0.36
C ASP A 50 15.84 3.21 -1.42
N LEU A 51 14.91 2.84 -2.32
CA LEU A 51 14.30 3.77 -3.28
C LEU A 51 13.45 4.82 -2.56
N VAL A 52 12.70 4.42 -1.53
CA VAL A 52 11.93 5.36 -0.69
C VAL A 52 12.86 6.34 0.02
N LEU A 53 13.97 5.88 0.62
CA LEU A 53 14.96 6.75 1.25
C LEU A 53 15.57 7.74 0.26
N ARG A 54 15.96 7.28 -0.93
CA ARG A 54 16.52 8.14 -1.99
C ARG A 54 15.51 9.16 -2.52
N ALA A 55 14.24 8.78 -2.63
CA ALA A 55 13.18 9.71 -3.01
C ALA A 55 12.92 10.73 -1.91
N PHE A 56 12.83 10.30 -0.66
CA PHE A 56 12.63 11.18 0.49
C PHE A 56 13.78 12.17 0.68
N ALA A 57 15.03 11.77 0.40
CA ALA A 57 16.19 12.66 0.44
C ALA A 57 16.05 13.88 -0.48
N ARG A 58 15.27 13.77 -1.56
CA ARG A 58 15.00 14.84 -2.53
C ARG A 58 13.81 15.74 -2.15
N VAL A 59 13.04 15.37 -1.12
CA VAL A 59 11.91 16.19 -0.64
C VAL A 59 12.44 17.43 0.05
N ARG A 60 12.16 18.60 -0.56
CA ARG A 60 12.64 19.91 -0.11
C ARG A 60 11.65 20.58 0.87
N HIS A 61 11.33 19.89 1.96
CA HIS A 61 10.52 20.45 3.03
C HIS A 61 11.25 20.23 4.36
N PRO A 62 11.65 21.29 5.10
CA PRO A 62 12.53 21.17 6.26
C PRO A 62 11.89 20.37 7.41
N GLY A 63 10.55 20.46 7.54
CA GLY A 63 9.80 19.71 8.56
C GLY A 63 9.42 18.29 8.15
N ALA A 64 9.71 17.84 6.91
CA ALA A 64 9.32 16.50 6.47
C ALA A 64 10.05 15.40 7.25
N ARG A 65 9.31 14.35 7.62
CA ARG A 65 9.78 13.16 8.32
C ARG A 65 9.44 11.91 7.54
N LEU A 66 10.23 10.86 7.68
CA LEU A 66 9.94 9.52 7.20
C LEU A 66 10.06 8.52 8.35
N GLU A 67 9.01 7.78 8.60
CA GLU A 67 8.96 6.74 9.61
C GLU A 67 8.88 5.36 8.94
N ILE A 68 9.85 4.51 9.24
CA ILE A 68 10.01 3.19 8.64
C ILE A 68 9.70 2.12 9.68
N ALA A 69 8.52 1.52 9.55
CA ALA A 69 8.07 0.44 10.42
C ALA A 69 8.29 -0.92 9.76
N GLY A 70 8.90 -1.82 10.51
CA GLY A 70 9.17 -3.19 10.10
C GLY A 70 10.55 -3.68 10.53
N ALA A 71 10.77 -4.96 10.28
CA ALA A 71 12.05 -5.61 10.56
C ALA A 71 12.52 -6.45 9.36
N GLY A 72 13.81 -6.68 9.29
CA GLY A 72 14.43 -7.50 8.25
C GLY A 72 15.94 -7.34 8.23
N ASP A 73 16.59 -8.25 7.52
CA ASP A 73 18.05 -8.32 7.37
C ASP A 73 18.65 -7.14 6.57
N TYR A 74 17.82 -6.43 5.82
CA TYR A 74 18.26 -5.27 5.04
C TYR A 74 18.31 -3.97 5.87
N ARG A 75 17.82 -3.95 7.12
CA ARG A 75 17.80 -2.78 7.99
C ARG A 75 19.19 -2.13 8.16
N PRO A 76 20.30 -2.85 8.44
CA PRO A 76 21.61 -2.21 8.60
C PRO A 76 22.08 -1.48 7.33
N ALA A 77 21.73 -1.99 6.15
CA ALA A 77 22.06 -1.34 4.88
C ALA A 77 21.25 -0.06 4.68
N LEU A 78 19.98 -0.06 5.10
CA LEU A 78 19.10 1.11 5.02
C LEU A 78 19.53 2.22 5.98
N GLU A 79 19.96 1.87 7.20
CA GLU A 79 20.48 2.83 8.19
C GLU A 79 21.78 3.48 7.69
N ARG A 80 22.70 2.70 7.08
CA ARG A 80 23.90 3.26 6.43
C ARG A 80 23.52 4.22 5.29
N LEU A 81 22.59 3.81 4.43
CA LEU A 81 22.13 4.64 3.33
C LEU A 81 21.50 5.96 3.84
N ALA A 82 20.72 5.92 4.91
CA ALA A 82 20.15 7.12 5.53
C ALA A 82 21.26 8.06 6.03
N GLY A 83 22.37 7.53 6.58
CA GLY A 83 23.55 8.29 6.95
C GLY A 83 24.25 8.90 5.74
N GLU A 84 24.50 8.10 4.67
CA GLU A 84 25.11 8.58 3.41
C GLU A 84 24.31 9.70 2.75
N LEU A 85 22.98 9.64 2.87
CA LEU A 85 22.06 10.66 2.37
C LEU A 85 21.88 11.85 3.33
N ALA A 86 22.61 11.90 4.44
CA ALA A 86 22.55 12.93 5.47
C ALA A 86 21.11 13.22 5.97
N LEU A 87 20.30 12.17 6.11
CA LEU A 87 18.90 12.31 6.52
C LEU A 87 18.72 12.56 8.03
N GLY A 88 19.67 12.12 8.87
CA GLY A 88 19.68 12.38 10.30
C GLY A 88 18.34 12.07 10.98
N GLU A 89 17.87 12.99 11.78
CA GLU A 89 16.60 12.85 12.53
C GLU A 89 15.34 12.92 11.66
N ARG A 90 15.49 13.23 10.37
CA ARG A 90 14.36 13.21 9.43
C ARG A 90 13.85 11.79 9.15
N VAL A 91 14.64 10.75 9.46
CA VAL A 91 14.26 9.35 9.27
C VAL A 91 14.31 8.60 10.60
N ARG A 92 13.22 7.89 10.92
CA ARG A 92 13.14 7.04 12.10
C ARG A 92 12.82 5.60 11.71
N PHE A 93 13.66 4.66 12.17
CA PHE A 93 13.41 3.23 12.05
C PHE A 93 12.71 2.73 13.31
N LEU A 94 11.42 2.46 13.21
CA LEU A 94 10.57 2.10 14.36
C LEU A 94 10.75 0.62 14.77
N GLY A 95 11.31 -0.22 13.89
CA GLY A 95 11.36 -1.66 14.13
C GLY A 95 9.99 -2.33 13.95
N ARG A 96 9.80 -3.45 14.64
CA ARG A 96 8.48 -4.09 14.70
C ARG A 96 7.55 -3.23 15.57
N ILE A 97 6.35 -3.04 15.08
CA ILE A 97 5.31 -2.28 15.76
C ILE A 97 4.10 -3.17 15.99
N THR A 98 3.34 -2.87 17.02
CA THR A 98 2.04 -3.49 17.33
C THR A 98 0.96 -3.02 16.35
N GLU A 99 -0.19 -3.68 16.35
CA GLU A 99 -1.33 -3.28 15.52
C GLU A 99 -1.86 -1.88 15.90
N ALA A 100 -1.86 -1.55 17.19
CA ALA A 100 -2.24 -0.21 17.66
C ALA A 100 -1.26 0.88 17.18
N GLU A 101 0.05 0.62 17.22
CA GLU A 101 1.08 1.53 16.69
C GLU A 101 1.00 1.65 15.18
N LYS A 102 0.66 0.57 14.47
CA LYS A 102 0.41 0.58 13.03
C LYS A 102 -0.77 1.48 12.68
N LEU A 103 -1.88 1.33 13.38
CA LEU A 103 -3.05 2.17 13.20
C LEU A 103 -2.72 3.65 13.43
N ASP A 104 -1.99 3.96 14.52
CA ASP A 104 -1.55 5.32 14.82
C ASP A 104 -0.61 5.86 13.72
N LEU A 105 0.35 5.06 13.25
CA LEU A 105 1.25 5.42 12.16
C LEU A 105 0.47 5.76 10.88
N LEU A 106 -0.51 4.94 10.51
CA LEU A 106 -1.33 5.17 9.32
C LEU A 106 -2.21 6.42 9.45
N ARG A 107 -2.74 6.71 10.63
CA ARG A 107 -3.55 7.91 10.91
C ARG A 107 -2.75 9.19 10.88
N ARG A 108 -1.51 9.18 11.43
CA ARG A 108 -0.68 10.39 11.48
C ARG A 108 0.08 10.67 10.19
N ALA A 109 0.32 9.67 9.35
CA ALA A 109 1.08 9.85 8.11
C ALA A 109 0.32 10.70 7.08
N TRP A 110 1.05 11.57 6.38
CA TRP A 110 0.55 12.34 5.25
C TRP A 110 0.47 11.49 3.98
N ALA A 111 1.36 10.51 3.85
CA ALA A 111 1.26 9.45 2.84
C ALA A 111 2.05 8.21 3.25
N LEU A 112 1.61 7.05 2.75
CA LEU A 112 2.38 5.82 2.75
C LEU A 112 3.23 5.78 1.49
N ALA A 113 4.55 5.54 1.62
CA ALA A 113 5.47 5.37 0.51
C ALA A 113 5.83 3.89 0.34
N PHE A 114 5.68 3.35 -0.87
CA PHE A 114 5.85 1.92 -1.13
C PHE A 114 6.54 1.66 -2.47
N ALA A 115 7.69 0.97 -2.48
CA ALA A 115 8.53 0.83 -3.68
C ALA A 115 8.80 -0.62 -4.11
N SER A 116 7.96 -1.57 -3.69
CA SER A 116 8.12 -2.97 -4.07
C SER A 116 7.89 -3.20 -5.57
N PRO A 117 8.74 -4.01 -6.26
CA PRO A 117 8.55 -4.34 -7.67
C PRO A 117 7.39 -5.31 -7.91
N LYS A 118 6.94 -6.01 -6.87
CA LYS A 118 5.84 -6.98 -6.94
C LYS A 118 5.26 -7.24 -5.55
N GLU A 119 3.97 -7.25 -5.48
CA GLU A 119 3.21 -7.66 -4.28
C GLU A 119 2.08 -8.62 -4.66
N GLY A 120 1.55 -9.33 -3.67
CA GLY A 120 0.34 -10.12 -3.87
C GLY A 120 -0.85 -9.21 -4.17
N TRP A 121 -1.04 -8.15 -3.38
CA TRP A 121 -2.15 -7.21 -3.58
C TRP A 121 -1.93 -5.80 -2.98
N GLY A 122 -1.03 -5.63 -2.02
CA GLY A 122 -0.83 -4.33 -1.38
C GLY A 122 -1.88 -4.01 -0.31
N ILE A 123 -2.19 -4.97 0.57
CA ILE A 123 -3.17 -4.78 1.65
C ILE A 123 -2.87 -3.56 2.52
N THR A 124 -1.60 -3.28 2.80
CA THR A 124 -1.16 -2.11 3.58
C THR A 124 -1.55 -0.78 2.91
N ASN A 125 -1.63 -0.74 1.58
CA ASN A 125 -2.09 0.45 0.85
C ASN A 125 -3.58 0.71 1.11
N LEU A 126 -4.39 -0.35 1.19
CA LEU A 126 -5.81 -0.23 1.48
C LEU A 126 -6.08 0.08 2.96
N GLU A 127 -5.28 -0.46 3.88
CA GLU A 127 -5.32 -0.08 5.30
C GLU A 127 -4.99 1.41 5.48
N ALA A 128 -3.97 1.92 4.76
CA ALA A 128 -3.64 3.34 4.76
C ALA A 128 -4.77 4.18 4.16
N ALA A 129 -5.33 3.75 3.02
CA ALA A 129 -6.45 4.43 2.38
C ALA A 129 -7.69 4.46 3.28
N ALA A 130 -8.00 3.38 4.01
CA ALA A 130 -9.08 3.33 4.99
C ALA A 130 -8.87 4.32 6.14
N CYS A 131 -7.62 4.56 6.56
CA CYS A 131 -7.25 5.59 7.52
C CYS A 131 -7.25 7.01 6.93
N GLY A 132 -7.63 7.19 5.66
CA GLY A 132 -7.58 8.49 4.98
C GLY A 132 -6.16 8.95 4.64
N THR A 133 -5.25 8.02 4.45
CA THR A 133 -3.84 8.29 4.13
C THR A 133 -3.54 7.87 2.70
N PRO A 134 -3.23 8.82 1.81
CA PRO A 134 -2.91 8.52 0.41
C PRO A 134 -1.63 7.69 0.29
N VAL A 135 -1.46 7.06 -0.87
CA VAL A 135 -0.33 6.17 -1.14
C VAL A 135 0.49 6.71 -2.31
N VAL A 136 1.82 6.72 -2.17
CA VAL A 136 2.75 6.90 -3.28
C VAL A 136 3.50 5.59 -3.48
N ALA A 137 3.24 4.87 -4.56
CA ALA A 137 3.78 3.54 -4.74
C ALA A 137 4.36 3.30 -6.13
N SER A 138 5.23 2.29 -6.25
CA SER A 138 5.68 1.79 -7.54
C SER A 138 4.50 1.22 -8.34
N ASP A 139 4.45 1.56 -9.64
CA ASP A 139 3.54 0.94 -10.59
C ASP A 139 3.98 -0.49 -10.89
N SER A 140 3.47 -1.43 -10.11
CA SER A 140 3.85 -2.83 -10.17
C SER A 140 2.68 -3.78 -9.93
N PRO A 141 2.79 -5.04 -10.41
CA PRO A 141 1.74 -6.04 -10.21
C PRO A 141 1.33 -6.18 -8.74
N GLY A 142 0.02 -6.27 -8.49
CA GLY A 142 -0.61 -6.31 -7.18
C GLY A 142 -0.79 -4.92 -6.55
N ILE A 143 0.14 -3.98 -6.73
CA ILE A 143 0.02 -2.62 -6.19
C ILE A 143 -0.97 -1.79 -7.01
N ARG A 144 -1.00 -1.94 -8.35
CA ARG A 144 -1.93 -1.25 -9.25
C ARG A 144 -3.40 -1.39 -8.85
N GLU A 145 -3.73 -2.49 -8.20
CA GLU A 145 -5.10 -2.81 -7.82
C GLU A 145 -5.52 -2.17 -6.49
N SER A 146 -4.53 -1.71 -5.70
CA SER A 146 -4.74 -1.10 -4.39
C SER A 146 -4.59 0.43 -4.38
N VAL A 147 -4.27 1.05 -5.53
CA VAL A 147 -4.12 2.51 -5.67
C VAL A 147 -4.75 2.97 -6.99
N ARG A 148 -5.61 3.98 -6.94
CA ARG A 148 -6.13 4.69 -8.12
C ARG A 148 -5.32 5.95 -8.35
N PRO A 149 -4.52 6.02 -9.45
CA PRO A 149 -3.62 7.14 -9.71
C PRO A 149 -4.37 8.47 -9.83
N GLY A 150 -3.92 9.50 -9.06
CA GLY A 150 -4.53 10.84 -9.04
C GLY A 150 -5.81 10.96 -8.24
N GLU A 151 -6.43 9.82 -7.84
CA GLU A 151 -7.66 9.77 -7.06
C GLU A 151 -7.39 9.39 -5.59
N THR A 152 -6.70 8.27 -5.33
CA THR A 152 -6.42 7.77 -3.97
C THR A 152 -4.93 7.85 -3.60
N GLY A 153 -4.09 8.26 -4.54
CA GLY A 153 -2.65 8.32 -4.42
C GLY A 153 -1.98 8.40 -5.78
N TYR A 154 -0.73 7.99 -5.84
CA TYR A 154 0.06 8.02 -7.07
C TYR A 154 0.78 6.70 -7.30
N LEU A 155 0.80 6.26 -8.56
CA LEU A 155 1.68 5.21 -9.04
C LEU A 155 2.81 5.84 -9.86
N VAL A 156 4.05 5.44 -9.58
CA VAL A 156 5.25 5.90 -10.29
C VAL A 156 5.99 4.70 -10.88
N PRO A 157 6.69 4.84 -12.00
CA PRO A 157 7.48 3.74 -12.54
C PRO A 157 8.41 3.14 -11.48
N HIS A 158 8.49 1.81 -11.39
CA HIS A 158 9.38 1.16 -10.43
C HIS A 158 10.83 1.57 -10.66
N GLY A 159 11.51 1.99 -9.60
CA GLY A 159 12.89 2.49 -9.66
C GLY A 159 13.00 3.98 -9.98
N ASP A 160 11.94 4.65 -10.39
CA ASP A 160 11.96 6.10 -10.63
C ASP A 160 11.89 6.89 -9.33
N VAL A 161 13.07 7.08 -8.75
CA VAL A 161 13.27 7.87 -7.52
C VAL A 161 12.84 9.33 -7.72
N GLY A 162 13.00 9.87 -8.92
CA GLY A 162 12.63 11.25 -9.25
C GLY A 162 11.13 11.46 -9.20
N ALA A 163 10.36 10.62 -9.90
CA ALA A 163 8.91 10.67 -9.89
C ALA A 163 8.33 10.45 -8.48
N MET A 164 8.88 9.51 -7.70
CA MET A 164 8.46 9.31 -6.32
C MET A 164 8.74 10.55 -5.46
N ALA A 165 9.91 11.16 -5.59
CA ALA A 165 10.28 12.37 -4.85
C ALA A 165 9.36 13.54 -5.20
N GLU A 166 9.00 13.72 -6.47
CA GLU A 166 8.06 14.75 -6.92
C GLU A 166 6.69 14.59 -6.25
N ARG A 167 6.14 13.36 -6.22
CA ARG A 167 4.83 13.10 -5.59
C ARG A 167 4.87 13.29 -4.07
N LEU A 168 5.93 12.81 -3.41
CA LEU A 168 6.12 13.07 -1.97
C LEU A 168 6.28 14.56 -1.69
N GLY A 169 7.03 15.28 -2.52
CA GLY A 169 7.21 16.73 -2.40
C GLY A 169 5.91 17.52 -2.58
N ALA A 170 5.08 17.14 -3.56
CA ALA A 170 3.77 17.74 -3.77
C ALA A 170 2.86 17.56 -2.54
N LEU A 171 2.83 16.34 -1.97
CA LEU A 171 2.07 16.07 -0.74
C LEU A 171 2.63 16.82 0.47
N ALA A 172 3.95 16.99 0.57
CA ALA A 172 4.57 17.74 1.66
C ALA A 172 4.17 19.23 1.66
N GLY A 173 3.93 19.79 0.48
CA GLY A 173 3.58 21.20 0.31
C GLY A 173 2.07 21.50 0.31
N ASP A 174 1.23 20.47 0.26
CA ASP A 174 -0.23 20.67 0.07
C ASP A 174 -1.07 19.74 0.97
N PRO A 175 -1.42 20.20 2.18
CA PRO A 175 -2.29 19.44 3.07
C PRO A 175 -3.71 19.25 2.53
N ALA A 176 -4.20 20.13 1.65
CA ALA A 176 -5.52 19.99 1.04
C ALA A 176 -5.51 18.84 0.01
N LEU A 177 -4.42 18.68 -0.73
CA LEU A 177 -4.20 17.53 -1.61
C LEU A 177 -4.18 16.22 -0.82
N VAL A 178 -3.49 16.17 0.32
CA VAL A 178 -3.47 15.01 1.22
C VAL A 178 -4.89 14.66 1.68
N ALA A 179 -5.65 15.65 2.14
CA ALA A 179 -7.03 15.45 2.61
C ALA A 179 -7.94 14.96 1.48
N ARG A 180 -7.85 15.53 0.28
CA ARG A 180 -8.65 15.14 -0.89
C ARG A 180 -8.39 13.70 -1.31
N LEU A 181 -7.11 13.33 -1.49
CA LEU A 181 -6.73 11.96 -1.88
C LEU A 181 -7.09 10.96 -0.78
N GLY A 182 -6.90 11.34 0.49
CA GLY A 182 -7.25 10.50 1.63
C GLY A 182 -8.76 10.24 1.73
N ALA A 183 -9.60 11.24 1.48
CA ALA A 183 -11.06 11.08 1.46
C ALA A 183 -11.50 10.11 0.34
N ALA A 184 -10.96 10.25 -0.86
CA ALA A 184 -11.22 9.35 -1.98
C ALA A 184 -10.68 7.93 -1.69
N GLY A 185 -9.50 7.83 -1.06
CA GLY A 185 -8.91 6.56 -0.64
C GLY A 185 -9.81 5.79 0.33
N ARG A 186 -10.41 6.48 1.30
CA ARG A 186 -11.36 5.89 2.25
C ARG A 186 -12.59 5.31 1.54
N VAL A 187 -13.17 6.04 0.60
CA VAL A 187 -14.31 5.56 -0.19
C VAL A 187 -13.93 4.32 -1.00
N PHE A 188 -12.77 4.35 -1.63
CA PHE A 188 -12.25 3.20 -2.38
C PHE A 188 -12.02 1.98 -1.50
N ALA A 189 -11.36 2.15 -0.35
CA ALA A 189 -11.03 1.06 0.58
C ALA A 189 -12.28 0.40 1.18
N ALA A 190 -13.38 1.16 1.39
CA ALA A 190 -14.65 0.63 1.88
C ALA A 190 -15.29 -0.43 0.96
N GLY A 191 -14.88 -0.51 -0.31
CA GLY A 191 -15.31 -1.55 -1.23
C GLY A 191 -14.68 -2.93 -1.00
N PHE A 192 -13.66 -3.04 -0.14
CA PHE A 192 -12.91 -4.28 0.11
C PHE A 192 -13.23 -4.82 1.51
N THR A 193 -14.32 -5.58 1.63
CA THR A 193 -14.76 -6.15 2.91
C THR A 193 -14.62 -7.68 2.91
N TRP A 194 -14.45 -8.25 4.10
CA TRP A 194 -14.40 -9.70 4.28
C TRP A 194 -15.72 -10.36 3.90
N GLU A 195 -16.85 -9.69 4.15
CA GLU A 195 -18.20 -10.19 3.77
C GLU A 195 -18.33 -10.28 2.25
N ARG A 196 -17.80 -9.29 1.52
CA ARG A 196 -17.76 -9.34 0.06
C ARG A 196 -16.88 -10.48 -0.44
N ALA A 197 -15.68 -10.63 0.10
CA ALA A 197 -14.76 -11.70 -0.27
C ALA A 197 -15.38 -13.09 -0.01
N ALA A 198 -16.01 -13.29 1.15
CA ALA A 198 -16.68 -14.53 1.50
C ALA A 198 -17.85 -14.84 0.53
N ARG A 199 -18.70 -13.85 0.27
CA ARG A 199 -19.84 -14.00 -0.66
C ARG A 199 -19.39 -14.33 -2.09
N GLU A 200 -18.39 -13.62 -2.61
CA GLU A 200 -17.85 -13.88 -3.96
C GLU A 200 -17.18 -15.26 -4.04
N THR A 201 -16.52 -15.70 -2.97
CA THR A 201 -15.92 -17.05 -2.88
C THR A 201 -16.99 -18.13 -2.86
N ALA A 202 -18.02 -18.00 -2.04
CA ALA A 202 -19.12 -18.95 -1.95
C ALA A 202 -19.82 -19.09 -3.32
N ALA A 203 -20.18 -17.97 -3.94
CA ALA A 203 -20.83 -17.97 -5.25
C ALA A 203 -19.96 -18.67 -6.32
N HIS A 204 -18.64 -18.42 -6.33
CA HIS A 204 -17.75 -19.08 -7.27
C HIS A 204 -17.64 -20.61 -7.04
N LEU A 205 -17.60 -21.04 -5.79
CA LEU A 205 -17.60 -22.48 -5.45
C LEU A 205 -18.89 -23.16 -5.88
N GLU A 206 -20.05 -22.53 -5.68
CA GLU A 206 -21.35 -23.02 -6.14
C GLU A 206 -21.41 -23.16 -7.66
N GLU A 207 -20.91 -22.16 -8.41
CA GLU A 207 -20.77 -22.21 -9.88
C GLU A 207 -19.93 -23.41 -10.33
N VAL A 208 -18.79 -23.65 -9.68
CA VAL A 208 -17.89 -24.76 -10.01
C VAL A 208 -18.53 -26.12 -9.74
N VAL A 209 -19.22 -26.26 -8.61
CA VAL A 209 -19.93 -27.50 -8.24
C VAL A 209 -21.08 -27.79 -9.22
N ALA A 210 -21.88 -26.77 -9.56
CA ALA A 210 -22.98 -26.91 -10.51
C ALA A 210 -22.47 -27.33 -11.92
N ALA A 211 -21.39 -26.70 -12.39
CA ALA A 211 -20.77 -27.04 -13.68
C ALA A 211 -20.27 -28.49 -13.74
N ARG A 212 -19.62 -28.98 -12.68
CA ARG A 212 -19.19 -30.39 -12.57
C ARG A 212 -20.36 -31.37 -12.55
N GLY A 213 -21.41 -31.03 -11.79
CA GLY A 213 -22.60 -31.84 -11.73
C GLY A 213 -23.38 -31.95 -13.07
N ALA A 214 -23.35 -30.90 -13.88
CA ALA A 214 -23.90 -30.91 -15.23
C ALA A 214 -23.07 -31.77 -16.20
N ALA A 215 -21.74 -31.64 -16.18
CA ALA A 215 -20.84 -32.44 -17.00
C ALA A 215 -21.00 -33.95 -16.70
N ALA A 216 -21.06 -34.33 -15.42
CA ALA A 216 -21.22 -35.72 -15.01
C ALA A 216 -22.59 -36.35 -15.42
N ARG A 217 -23.62 -35.52 -15.70
CA ARG A 217 -24.93 -35.98 -16.20
C ARG A 217 -25.02 -36.04 -17.71
N GLY A 218 -24.18 -35.26 -18.42
CA GLY A 218 -24.15 -35.25 -19.90
C GLY A 218 -23.36 -36.40 -20.51
N ASP A 219 -22.54 -37.11 -19.73
CA ASP A 219 -21.76 -38.30 -20.14
C ASP A 219 -22.53 -39.63 -19.91
N ARG A 220 -23.81 -39.60 -19.59
CA ARG A 220 -24.65 -40.76 -19.48
C ARG A 220 -25.74 -40.74 -20.56
#